data_561609055ea2c8b4351732856272e222
#
_entry.id   561609055ea2c8b4351732856272e222
#
_cell.length_a   1.000
_cell.length_b   1.000
_cell.length_c   1.000
_cell.angle_alpha   90.00
_cell.angle_beta   90.00
_cell.angle_gamma   90.00
#
_symmetry.space_group_name_H-M   'P 1'
#
loop_
_entity.id
_entity.type
_entity.pdbx_description
1 polymer ?
#
loop_
_entity_poly.entity_id
_entity_poly.type
_entity_poly.pdbx_seq_one_letter_code
_entity_poly.pdbx_strand_id
1 'polypeptide(L)'
;MSSSNLFAAISALSPLDGRYASRVDALRPLMSEQGFMHRRVQVEITWFVALSEAGFNEFPRLGADDRAYLLSLVQQFSAADAEAIKAIEKVTNHDVKAVEYWIKSKFEGRPALLAASEFVHFACTSEDINNTSHALQLKAAREQVILPAVDKIIAKLRTMSQAYAQVPMLSRTHGQTASPTTVGKEIANVVVRLMAARAKIAGVKLLAKMNGAVGNYNAHLSAWPEFDWEAFSRRVIESPEPGADAATSAAPWGLGVTFQPYSIQIEPHDYMAELFDAVARLNTILTDWSRDVWGYVSLGYFKQRLKAGEIGSSTMPHKVNPIDFENAEGNLGIANALLRHLAEKLPVSRWQRDLTDSTVLRNMGVALGYSQLAYSSLSVGLDKLELNDCLLYTSPSPRDRQK
;
A
#
# COMPACT_ATOMS: atom_id res chain seq x y z
N MET A 1 -28.34 -16.56 15.76
CA MET A 1 -28.15 -15.19 16.26
C MET A 1 -27.01 -14.59 15.46
N SER A 2 -27.34 -13.73 14.50
CA SER A 2 -26.38 -13.02 13.65
C SER A 2 -25.63 -12.02 14.50
N SER A 3 -24.39 -12.30 14.84
CA SER A 3 -23.50 -11.34 15.48
C SER A 3 -22.74 -10.55 14.41
N SER A 4 -23.43 -9.70 13.69
CA SER A 4 -22.81 -8.60 13.00
C SER A 4 -22.40 -7.54 14.03
N ASN A 5 -21.46 -7.84 14.90
CA ASN A 5 -20.73 -6.83 15.66
C ASN A 5 -19.70 -6.16 14.74
N LEU A 6 -20.20 -5.46 13.73
CA LEU A 6 -19.53 -4.31 13.17
C LEU A 6 -19.49 -3.28 14.31
N PHE A 7 -18.32 -3.16 14.98
CA PHE A 7 -18.12 -2.09 15.93
C PHE A 7 -18.53 -0.77 15.26
N ALA A 8 -19.46 -0.04 15.85
CA ALA A 8 -19.77 1.29 15.36
C ALA A 8 -18.44 2.09 15.33
N ALA A 9 -18.23 2.89 14.30
CA ALA A 9 -17.00 3.67 14.16
C ALA A 9 -16.68 4.50 15.41
N ILE A 10 -17.70 4.88 16.17
CA ILE A 10 -17.56 5.64 17.42
C ILE A 10 -16.91 4.82 18.56
N SER A 11 -16.97 3.50 18.52
CA SER A 11 -16.38 2.60 19.53
C SER A 11 -15.12 1.88 19.05
N ALA A 12 -14.61 2.20 17.85
CA ALA A 12 -13.41 1.61 17.32
C ALA A 12 -12.16 2.06 18.10
N LEU A 13 -11.29 1.11 18.45
CA LEU A 13 -10.01 1.42 19.11
C LEU A 13 -9.02 2.09 18.16
N SER A 14 -8.99 1.65 16.91
CA SER A 14 -8.14 2.30 15.90
C SER A 14 -8.82 3.54 15.35
N PRO A 15 -8.17 4.71 15.34
CA PRO A 15 -8.72 5.89 14.70
C PRO A 15 -8.88 5.74 13.19
N LEU A 16 -8.16 4.80 12.55
CA LEU A 16 -8.32 4.48 11.11
C LEU A 16 -9.64 3.77 10.83
N ASP A 17 -10.21 3.06 11.82
CA ASP A 17 -11.51 2.39 11.71
C ASP A 17 -12.66 3.20 12.34
N GLY A 18 -12.30 4.24 13.11
CA GLY A 18 -13.22 5.18 13.74
C GLY A 18 -13.22 6.54 13.06
N ARG A 19 -12.63 7.54 13.73
CA ARG A 19 -12.63 8.97 13.35
C ARG A 19 -12.20 9.23 11.89
N TYR A 20 -11.25 8.45 11.38
CA TYR A 20 -10.65 8.67 10.06
C TYR A 20 -11.03 7.60 9.03
N ALA A 21 -12.04 6.78 9.32
CA ALA A 21 -12.41 5.64 8.48
C ALA A 21 -12.57 6.01 7.00
N SER A 22 -13.35 7.07 6.71
CA SER A 22 -13.60 7.51 5.33
C SER A 22 -12.38 8.05 4.58
N ARG A 23 -11.32 8.42 5.30
CA ARG A 23 -10.09 8.94 4.67
C ARG A 23 -9.14 7.84 4.18
N VAL A 24 -9.36 6.61 4.61
CA VAL A 24 -8.55 5.43 4.27
C VAL A 24 -9.32 4.36 3.52
N ASP A 25 -10.56 4.64 3.12
CA ASP A 25 -11.45 3.68 2.45
C ASP A 25 -10.82 3.06 1.19
N ALA A 26 -10.00 3.80 0.46
CA ALA A 26 -9.31 3.29 -0.73
C ALA A 26 -8.31 2.15 -0.42
N LEU A 27 -7.80 2.06 0.81
CA LEU A 27 -6.90 0.98 1.24
C LEU A 27 -7.65 -0.27 1.73
N ARG A 28 -8.90 -0.14 2.18
CA ARG A 28 -9.65 -1.27 2.77
C ARG A 28 -9.76 -2.48 1.86
N PRO A 29 -10.21 -2.37 0.59
CA PRO A 29 -10.30 -3.53 -0.29
C PRO A 29 -8.94 -4.15 -0.64
N LEU A 30 -7.84 -3.44 -0.40
CA LEU A 30 -6.49 -3.85 -0.76
C LEU A 30 -5.71 -4.45 0.42
N MET A 31 -5.80 -3.83 1.61
CA MET A 31 -4.92 -4.10 2.74
C MET A 31 -5.64 -4.68 3.96
N SER A 32 -6.96 -4.85 3.91
CA SER A 32 -7.73 -5.54 4.94
C SER A 32 -7.54 -7.07 4.86
N GLU A 33 -8.08 -7.79 5.85
CA GLU A 33 -8.13 -9.26 5.82
C GLU A 33 -8.91 -9.77 4.60
N GLN A 34 -10.01 -9.11 4.23
CA GLN A 34 -10.73 -9.40 2.98
C GLN A 34 -9.82 -9.21 1.75
N GLY A 35 -9.07 -8.11 1.69
CA GLY A 35 -8.10 -7.87 0.61
C GLY A 35 -7.02 -8.95 0.56
N PHE A 36 -6.55 -9.41 1.69
CA PHE A 36 -5.56 -10.50 1.77
C PHE A 36 -6.14 -11.83 1.28
N MET A 37 -7.36 -12.19 1.71
CA MET A 37 -8.05 -13.37 1.20
C MET A 37 -8.28 -13.32 -0.31
N HIS A 38 -8.68 -12.16 -0.82
CA HIS A 38 -8.83 -11.94 -2.26
C HIS A 38 -7.53 -12.26 -3.01
N ARG A 39 -6.37 -11.78 -2.52
CA ARG A 39 -5.08 -12.05 -3.17
C ARG A 39 -4.67 -13.52 -3.06
N ARG A 40 -4.98 -14.19 -1.95
CA ARG A 40 -4.78 -15.65 -1.83
C ARG A 40 -5.60 -16.41 -2.87
N VAL A 41 -6.87 -16.08 -3.04
CA VAL A 41 -7.73 -16.66 -4.09
C VAL A 41 -7.15 -16.40 -5.48
N GLN A 42 -6.67 -15.19 -5.75
CA GLN A 42 -6.02 -14.83 -7.01
C GLN A 42 -4.78 -15.71 -7.27
N VAL A 43 -3.90 -15.87 -6.29
CA VAL A 43 -2.68 -16.66 -6.43
C VAL A 43 -3.01 -18.13 -6.67
N GLU A 44 -3.89 -18.72 -5.86
CA GLU A 44 -4.31 -20.12 -6.00
C GLU A 44 -4.93 -20.40 -7.37
N ILE A 45 -5.85 -19.55 -7.82
CA ILE A 45 -6.50 -19.72 -9.12
C ILE A 45 -5.51 -19.52 -10.27
N THR A 46 -4.61 -18.55 -10.18
CA THR A 46 -3.59 -18.33 -11.20
C THR A 46 -2.66 -19.54 -11.30
N TRP A 47 -2.21 -20.08 -10.17
CA TRP A 47 -1.39 -21.29 -10.11
C TRP A 47 -2.12 -22.49 -10.71
N PHE A 48 -3.38 -22.72 -10.31
CA PHE A 48 -4.23 -23.79 -10.81
C PHE A 48 -4.42 -23.74 -12.35
N VAL A 49 -4.74 -22.57 -12.89
CA VAL A 49 -4.88 -22.38 -14.35
C VAL A 49 -3.55 -22.62 -15.05
N ALA A 50 -2.45 -22.08 -14.52
CA ALA A 50 -1.12 -22.28 -15.11
C ALA A 50 -0.71 -23.77 -15.13
N LEU A 51 -1.02 -24.55 -14.08
CA LEU A 51 -0.78 -25.99 -14.04
C LEU A 51 -1.56 -26.72 -15.13
N SER A 52 -2.81 -26.34 -15.43
CA SER A 52 -3.57 -26.91 -16.53
C SER A 52 -2.96 -26.67 -17.91
N GLU A 53 -2.11 -25.65 -18.02
CA GLU A 53 -1.40 -25.26 -19.23
C GLU A 53 0.01 -25.84 -19.32
N ALA A 54 0.47 -26.53 -18.28
CA ALA A 54 1.81 -27.09 -18.20
C ALA A 54 2.03 -28.34 -19.08
N GLY A 55 0.96 -28.95 -19.57
CA GLY A 55 1.02 -30.12 -20.45
C GLY A 55 1.04 -31.45 -19.70
N PHE A 56 0.64 -31.47 -18.42
CA PHE A 56 0.48 -32.69 -17.65
C PHE A 56 -0.74 -33.49 -18.11
N ASN A 57 -0.58 -34.79 -18.33
CA ASN A 57 -1.69 -35.67 -18.74
C ASN A 57 -2.79 -35.75 -17.66
N GLU A 58 -2.39 -35.63 -16.39
CA GLU A 58 -3.28 -35.68 -15.22
C GLU A 58 -4.10 -34.40 -15.07
N PHE A 59 -3.66 -33.30 -15.66
CA PHE A 59 -4.34 -32.04 -15.60
C PHE A 59 -4.37 -31.35 -16.99
N PRO A 60 -5.30 -31.79 -17.87
CA PRO A 60 -5.43 -31.21 -19.20
C PRO A 60 -5.89 -29.75 -19.15
N ARG A 61 -5.56 -29.01 -20.19
CA ARG A 61 -5.93 -27.61 -20.33
C ARG A 61 -7.43 -27.38 -20.13
N LEU A 62 -7.77 -26.45 -19.26
CA LEU A 62 -9.15 -26.06 -18.98
C LEU A 62 -9.80 -25.35 -20.19
N GLY A 63 -11.09 -25.63 -20.40
CA GLY A 63 -11.90 -24.95 -21.41
C GLY A 63 -12.12 -23.46 -21.11
N ALA A 64 -12.52 -22.71 -22.12
CA ALA A 64 -12.73 -21.25 -22.00
C ALA A 64 -13.80 -20.92 -20.94
N ASP A 65 -14.88 -21.70 -20.85
CA ASP A 65 -15.96 -21.48 -19.88
C ASP A 65 -15.49 -21.66 -18.43
N ASP A 66 -14.67 -22.67 -18.16
CA ASP A 66 -14.11 -22.89 -16.82
C ASP A 66 -13.07 -21.82 -16.48
N ARG A 67 -12.26 -21.41 -17.43
CA ARG A 67 -11.32 -20.28 -17.24
C ARG A 67 -12.08 -18.97 -16.97
N ALA A 68 -13.16 -18.66 -17.71
CA ALA A 68 -14.00 -17.50 -17.47
C ALA A 68 -14.62 -17.53 -16.06
N TYR A 69 -15.09 -18.69 -15.65
CA TYR A 69 -15.63 -18.88 -14.31
C TYR A 69 -14.58 -18.65 -13.21
N LEU A 70 -13.40 -19.24 -13.35
CA LEU A 70 -12.31 -19.04 -12.39
C LEU A 70 -11.88 -17.56 -12.31
N LEU A 71 -11.80 -16.85 -13.44
CA LEU A 71 -11.54 -15.43 -13.48
C LEU A 71 -12.62 -14.64 -12.74
N SER A 72 -13.90 -15.04 -12.89
CA SER A 72 -15.00 -14.36 -12.19
C SER A 72 -14.92 -14.51 -10.67
N LEU A 73 -14.43 -15.65 -10.15
CA LEU A 73 -14.21 -15.84 -8.70
C LEU A 73 -13.18 -14.85 -8.14
N VAL A 74 -12.19 -14.48 -8.94
CA VAL A 74 -11.21 -13.45 -8.55
C VAL A 74 -11.81 -12.05 -8.69
N GLN A 75 -12.39 -11.72 -9.84
CA GLN A 75 -12.86 -10.37 -10.14
C GLN A 75 -14.08 -9.93 -9.30
N GLN A 76 -14.93 -10.88 -8.91
CA GLN A 76 -16.16 -10.63 -8.17
C GLN A 76 -16.04 -11.00 -6.68
N PHE A 77 -14.81 -11.22 -6.19
CA PHE A 77 -14.59 -11.57 -4.79
C PHE A 77 -15.16 -10.50 -3.85
N SER A 78 -15.98 -10.92 -2.91
CA SER A 78 -16.78 -10.04 -2.06
C SER A 78 -16.52 -10.25 -0.56
N ALA A 79 -17.09 -9.39 0.27
CA ALA A 79 -17.08 -9.57 1.72
C ALA A 79 -17.77 -10.87 2.14
N ALA A 80 -18.84 -11.28 1.46
CA ALA A 80 -19.53 -12.53 1.74
C ALA A 80 -18.64 -13.76 1.47
N ASP A 81 -17.79 -13.70 0.45
CA ASP A 81 -16.81 -14.76 0.16
C ASP A 81 -15.73 -14.83 1.24
N ALA A 82 -15.25 -13.68 1.70
CA ALA A 82 -14.30 -13.60 2.81
C ALA A 82 -14.92 -14.16 4.12
N GLU A 83 -16.19 -13.84 4.41
CA GLU A 83 -16.90 -14.40 5.57
C GLU A 83 -17.07 -15.91 5.46
N ALA A 84 -17.35 -16.44 4.26
CA ALA A 84 -17.43 -17.88 4.02
C ALA A 84 -16.08 -18.58 4.27
N ILE A 85 -14.98 -18.00 3.80
CA ILE A 85 -13.61 -18.47 4.10
C ILE A 85 -13.35 -18.45 5.60
N LYS A 86 -13.72 -17.36 6.30
CA LYS A 86 -13.57 -17.27 7.77
C LYS A 86 -14.39 -18.31 8.52
N ALA A 87 -15.55 -18.68 8.02
CA ALA A 87 -16.36 -19.74 8.61
C ALA A 87 -15.66 -21.12 8.50
N ILE A 88 -15.00 -21.39 7.38
CA ILE A 88 -14.18 -22.59 7.18
C ILE A 88 -12.94 -22.56 8.09
N GLU A 89 -12.23 -21.43 8.12
CA GLU A 89 -11.04 -21.24 8.96
C GLU A 89 -11.34 -21.50 10.45
N LYS A 90 -12.50 -21.06 10.93
CA LYS A 90 -12.93 -21.28 12.32
C LYS A 90 -13.01 -22.77 12.70
N VAL A 91 -13.27 -23.64 11.72
CA VAL A 91 -13.34 -25.09 11.93
C VAL A 91 -11.98 -25.74 11.72
N THR A 92 -11.26 -25.34 10.68
CA THR A 92 -9.98 -25.95 10.29
C THR A 92 -8.79 -25.45 11.10
N ASN A 93 -8.93 -24.28 11.73
CA ASN A 93 -7.88 -23.54 12.41
C ASN A 93 -6.64 -23.31 11.52
N HIS A 94 -6.87 -23.15 10.21
CA HIS A 94 -5.83 -22.95 9.21
C HIS A 94 -6.33 -22.05 8.07
N ASP A 95 -5.78 -20.86 7.96
CA ASP A 95 -6.26 -19.79 7.08
C ASP A 95 -6.09 -20.11 5.58
N VAL A 96 -4.91 -20.55 5.13
CA VAL A 96 -4.67 -20.89 3.71
C VAL A 96 -5.46 -22.13 3.30
N LYS A 97 -5.57 -23.13 4.19
CA LYS A 97 -6.39 -24.32 3.93
C LYS A 97 -7.87 -24.00 3.78
N ALA A 98 -8.34 -22.97 4.51
CA ALA A 98 -9.71 -22.49 4.36
C ALA A 98 -9.97 -21.89 2.97
N VAL A 99 -9.00 -21.18 2.40
CA VAL A 99 -9.08 -20.67 1.02
C VAL A 99 -9.13 -21.82 0.01
N GLU A 100 -8.27 -22.82 0.15
CA GLU A 100 -8.28 -24.02 -0.70
C GLU A 100 -9.65 -24.71 -0.67
N TYR A 101 -10.21 -24.95 0.51
CA TYR A 101 -11.53 -25.59 0.64
C TYR A 101 -12.64 -24.74 0.07
N TRP A 102 -12.60 -23.44 0.23
CA TRP A 102 -13.55 -22.53 -0.38
C TRP A 102 -13.48 -22.61 -1.91
N ILE A 103 -12.29 -22.59 -2.52
CA ILE A 103 -12.13 -22.74 -3.97
C ILE A 103 -12.68 -24.07 -4.44
N LYS A 104 -12.32 -25.18 -3.79
CA LYS A 104 -12.82 -26.52 -4.12
C LYS A 104 -14.36 -26.60 -4.04
N SER A 105 -14.98 -25.91 -3.07
CA SER A 105 -16.45 -25.86 -2.94
C SER A 105 -17.13 -25.13 -4.13
N LYS A 106 -16.42 -24.24 -4.81
CA LYS A 106 -16.91 -23.55 -6.01
C LYS A 106 -16.87 -24.40 -7.28
N PHE A 107 -16.29 -25.59 -7.21
CA PHE A 107 -16.19 -26.49 -8.37
C PHE A 107 -17.44 -27.37 -8.55
N GLU A 108 -18.37 -27.33 -7.63
CA GLU A 108 -19.65 -28.07 -7.72
C GLU A 108 -20.38 -27.72 -9.02
N GLY A 109 -20.87 -28.77 -9.72
CA GLY A 109 -21.52 -28.63 -11.01
C GLY A 109 -20.60 -28.43 -12.23
N ARG A 110 -19.26 -28.45 -12.04
CA ARG A 110 -18.24 -28.28 -13.08
C ARG A 110 -17.31 -29.49 -13.14
N PRO A 111 -17.65 -30.53 -13.95
CA PRO A 111 -16.94 -31.81 -13.93
C PRO A 111 -15.43 -31.73 -14.16
N ALA A 112 -14.97 -30.86 -15.06
CA ALA A 112 -13.53 -30.68 -15.34
C ALA A 112 -12.79 -30.10 -14.13
N LEU A 113 -13.37 -29.11 -13.44
CA LEU A 113 -12.78 -28.52 -12.22
C LEU A 113 -12.80 -29.52 -11.06
N LEU A 114 -13.89 -30.26 -10.89
CA LEU A 114 -13.98 -31.29 -9.85
C LEU A 114 -12.95 -32.40 -10.03
N ALA A 115 -12.74 -32.87 -11.27
CA ALA A 115 -11.74 -33.89 -11.58
C ALA A 115 -10.31 -33.42 -11.28
N ALA A 116 -10.05 -32.11 -11.43
CA ALA A 116 -8.76 -31.48 -11.18
C ALA A 116 -8.62 -30.89 -9.77
N SER A 117 -9.59 -31.05 -8.88
CA SER A 117 -9.66 -30.34 -7.59
C SER A 117 -8.41 -30.51 -6.71
N GLU A 118 -7.71 -31.66 -6.81
CA GLU A 118 -6.49 -31.92 -6.05
C GLU A 118 -5.27 -31.11 -6.54
N PHE A 119 -5.38 -30.44 -7.70
CA PHE A 119 -4.36 -29.50 -8.18
C PHE A 119 -4.49 -28.09 -7.56
N VAL A 120 -5.57 -27.80 -6.83
CA VAL A 120 -5.63 -26.59 -5.99
C VAL A 120 -4.58 -26.71 -4.90
N HIS A 121 -3.73 -25.69 -4.74
CA HIS A 121 -2.60 -25.68 -3.80
C HIS A 121 -1.51 -26.76 -4.09
N PHE A 122 -1.49 -27.31 -5.30
CA PHE A 122 -0.56 -28.37 -5.66
C PHE A 122 0.90 -27.98 -5.45
N ALA A 123 1.62 -28.79 -4.67
CA ALA A 123 3.02 -28.65 -4.30
C ALA A 123 3.40 -27.34 -3.56
N CYS A 124 2.44 -26.47 -3.28
CA CYS A 124 2.63 -25.22 -2.55
C CYS A 124 2.79 -25.44 -1.05
N THR A 125 3.50 -24.53 -0.40
CA THR A 125 3.37 -24.29 1.03
C THR A 125 2.51 -23.03 1.24
N SER A 126 1.97 -22.86 2.44
CA SER A 126 1.16 -21.67 2.76
C SER A 126 1.87 -20.36 2.42
N GLU A 127 3.20 -20.32 2.53
CA GLU A 127 3.97 -19.12 2.26
C GLU A 127 4.22 -18.85 0.78
N ASP A 128 4.10 -19.84 -0.10
CA ASP A 128 4.02 -19.57 -1.54
C ASP A 128 2.81 -18.68 -1.84
N ILE A 129 1.71 -18.94 -1.17
CA ILE A 129 0.47 -18.17 -1.31
C ILE A 129 0.52 -16.85 -0.54
N ASN A 130 0.94 -16.86 0.73
CA ASN A 130 0.96 -15.68 1.59
C ASN A 130 1.95 -14.62 1.11
N ASN A 131 3.21 -14.99 0.87
CA ASN A 131 4.23 -14.03 0.44
C ASN A 131 3.87 -13.39 -0.90
N THR A 132 3.39 -14.20 -1.84
CA THR A 132 2.93 -13.71 -3.14
C THR A 132 1.70 -12.80 -3.00
N SER A 133 0.76 -13.15 -2.12
CA SER A 133 -0.41 -12.29 -1.81
C SER A 133 -0.01 -10.95 -1.20
N HIS A 134 0.97 -10.95 -0.29
CA HIS A 134 1.49 -9.69 0.28
C HIS A 134 2.17 -8.81 -0.78
N ALA A 135 2.93 -9.40 -1.71
CA ALA A 135 3.49 -8.65 -2.83
C ALA A 135 2.40 -8.00 -3.69
N LEU A 136 1.32 -8.72 -3.97
CA LEU A 136 0.16 -8.19 -4.71
C LEU A 136 -0.60 -7.10 -3.94
N GLN A 137 -0.78 -7.26 -2.63
CA GLN A 137 -1.37 -6.22 -1.79
C GLN A 137 -0.55 -4.92 -1.82
N LEU A 138 0.77 -5.04 -1.63
CA LEU A 138 1.69 -3.89 -1.65
C LEU A 138 1.76 -3.25 -3.03
N LYS A 139 1.73 -4.06 -4.12
CA LYS A 139 1.62 -3.54 -5.50
C LYS A 139 0.38 -2.67 -5.65
N ALA A 140 -0.78 -3.23 -5.31
CA ALA A 140 -2.04 -2.52 -5.45
C ALA A 140 -2.11 -1.26 -4.57
N ALA A 141 -1.70 -1.33 -3.30
CA ALA A 141 -1.68 -0.18 -2.40
C ALA A 141 -0.73 0.91 -2.91
N ARG A 142 0.48 0.53 -3.36
CA ARG A 142 1.46 1.45 -3.93
C ARG A 142 0.92 2.17 -5.17
N GLU A 143 0.40 1.41 -6.15
CA GLU A 143 0.06 1.93 -7.47
C GLU A 143 -1.30 2.64 -7.49
N GLN A 144 -2.27 2.17 -6.71
CA GLN A 144 -3.64 2.70 -6.75
C GLN A 144 -3.90 3.77 -5.68
N VAL A 145 -3.10 3.82 -4.60
CA VAL A 145 -3.37 4.73 -3.47
C VAL A 145 -2.19 5.62 -3.14
N ILE A 146 -1.02 5.05 -2.80
CA ILE A 146 0.10 5.80 -2.25
C ILE A 146 0.72 6.72 -3.31
N LEU A 147 1.11 6.20 -4.47
CA LEU A 147 1.71 7.01 -5.53
C LEU A 147 0.75 8.08 -6.06
N PRO A 148 -0.54 7.81 -6.35
CA PRO A 148 -1.48 8.86 -6.76
C PRO A 148 -1.67 9.96 -5.72
N ALA A 149 -1.70 9.63 -4.42
CA ALA A 149 -1.82 10.62 -3.37
C ALA A 149 -0.56 11.53 -3.29
N VAL A 150 0.63 10.94 -3.41
CA VAL A 150 1.90 11.66 -3.48
C VAL A 150 1.98 12.52 -4.74
N ASP A 151 1.60 11.98 -5.90
CA ASP A 151 1.59 12.71 -7.18
C ASP A 151 0.67 13.94 -7.11
N LYS A 152 -0.47 13.85 -6.43
CA LYS A 152 -1.38 14.98 -6.20
C LYS A 152 -0.71 16.09 -5.37
N ILE A 153 0.03 15.74 -4.31
CA ILE A 153 0.78 16.72 -3.49
C ILE A 153 1.88 17.36 -4.32
N ILE A 154 2.66 16.56 -5.05
CA ILE A 154 3.73 17.06 -5.93
C ILE A 154 3.18 18.04 -6.97
N ALA A 155 2.06 17.69 -7.61
CA ALA A 155 1.42 18.55 -8.61
C ALA A 155 1.00 19.92 -8.02
N LYS A 156 0.36 19.92 -6.84
CA LYS A 156 -0.03 21.15 -6.14
C LYS A 156 1.19 22.01 -5.78
N LEU A 157 2.20 21.42 -5.17
CA LEU A 157 3.42 22.15 -4.81
C LEU A 157 4.16 22.68 -6.04
N ARG A 158 4.18 21.93 -7.14
CA ARG A 158 4.76 22.38 -8.41
C ARG A 158 4.02 23.58 -8.98
N THR A 159 2.69 23.57 -8.96
CA THR A 159 1.86 24.70 -9.39
C THR A 159 2.15 25.92 -8.51
N MET A 160 2.19 25.77 -7.19
CA MET A 160 2.52 26.86 -6.27
C MET A 160 3.94 27.40 -6.49
N SER A 161 4.93 26.51 -6.69
CA SER A 161 6.32 26.90 -6.94
C SER A 161 6.44 27.74 -8.21
N GLN A 162 5.71 27.43 -9.26
CA GLN A 162 5.67 28.20 -10.50
C GLN A 162 4.93 29.53 -10.31
N ALA A 163 3.78 29.54 -9.66
CA ALA A 163 3.00 30.74 -9.41
C ALA A 163 3.77 31.78 -8.56
N TYR A 164 4.57 31.31 -7.61
CA TYR A 164 5.32 32.15 -6.69
C TYR A 164 6.82 32.28 -7.04
N ALA A 165 7.21 31.92 -8.28
CA ALA A 165 8.63 31.94 -8.71
C ALA A 165 9.29 33.32 -8.60
N GLN A 166 8.53 34.40 -8.79
CA GLN A 166 9.02 35.78 -8.75
C GLN A 166 8.68 36.50 -7.42
N VAL A 167 8.04 35.82 -6.47
CA VAL A 167 7.65 36.42 -5.19
C VAL A 167 8.86 36.42 -4.26
N PRO A 168 9.43 37.60 -3.93
CA PRO A 168 10.61 37.70 -3.06
C PRO A 168 10.25 37.35 -1.63
N MET A 169 11.17 36.64 -0.95
CA MET A 169 11.06 36.27 0.45
C MET A 169 12.44 36.41 1.12
N LEU A 170 12.48 36.81 2.38
CA LEU A 170 13.70 36.72 3.17
C LEU A 170 13.81 35.30 3.71
N SER A 171 14.89 34.58 3.38
CA SER A 171 15.17 33.29 3.97
C SER A 171 15.44 33.39 5.47
N ARG A 172 15.24 32.31 6.18
CA ARG A 172 15.47 32.20 7.62
C ARG A 172 16.50 31.12 7.88
N THR A 173 17.70 31.50 8.32
CA THR A 173 18.71 30.56 8.80
C THR A 173 18.84 30.75 10.30
N HIS A 174 18.84 29.65 11.05
CA HIS A 174 18.82 29.66 12.53
C HIS A 174 17.64 30.49 13.09
N GLY A 175 16.51 30.57 12.36
CA GLY A 175 15.36 31.41 12.71
C GLY A 175 15.56 32.91 12.45
N GLN A 176 16.77 33.35 12.07
CA GLN A 176 17.11 34.76 11.83
C GLN A 176 16.93 35.10 10.34
N THR A 177 16.58 36.38 10.09
CA THR A 177 16.49 36.91 8.73
C THR A 177 17.87 36.81 8.05
N ALA A 178 17.88 36.22 6.87
CA ALA A 178 19.08 35.98 6.08
C ALA A 178 18.92 36.51 4.63
N SER A 179 19.65 35.93 3.68
CA SER A 179 19.66 36.36 2.29
C SER A 179 18.29 36.29 1.62
N PRO A 180 17.99 37.19 0.68
CA PRO A 180 16.79 37.10 -0.14
C PRO A 180 16.73 35.79 -0.95
N THR A 181 15.52 35.25 -1.10
CA THR A 181 15.16 34.11 -1.93
C THR A 181 13.81 34.40 -2.57
N THR A 182 13.16 33.39 -3.17
CA THR A 182 11.77 33.47 -3.59
C THR A 182 10.95 32.34 -2.98
N VAL A 183 9.67 32.57 -2.73
CA VAL A 183 8.73 31.58 -2.23
C VAL A 183 8.69 30.37 -3.16
N GLY A 184 8.65 30.63 -4.47
CA GLY A 184 8.61 29.55 -5.47
C GLY A 184 9.85 28.65 -5.44
N LYS A 185 11.06 29.21 -5.21
CA LYS A 185 12.30 28.43 -5.11
C LYS A 185 12.31 27.56 -3.84
N GLU A 186 11.84 28.07 -2.71
CA GLU A 186 11.75 27.28 -1.46
C GLU A 186 10.80 26.10 -1.63
N ILE A 187 9.63 26.30 -2.24
CA ILE A 187 8.70 25.22 -2.57
C ILE A 187 9.33 24.24 -3.59
N ALA A 188 10.05 24.74 -4.61
CA ALA A 188 10.70 23.88 -5.62
C ALA A 188 11.70 22.89 -5.01
N ASN A 189 12.40 23.29 -3.94
CA ASN A 189 13.28 22.37 -3.20
C ASN A 189 12.52 21.14 -2.69
N VAL A 190 11.35 21.35 -2.09
CA VAL A 190 10.49 20.26 -1.60
C VAL A 190 9.98 19.39 -2.74
N VAL A 191 9.55 20.01 -3.85
CA VAL A 191 9.07 19.28 -5.05
C VAL A 191 10.15 18.32 -5.57
N VAL A 192 11.38 18.78 -5.74
CA VAL A 192 12.48 17.94 -6.25
C VAL A 192 12.78 16.78 -5.29
N ARG A 193 12.80 17.02 -3.98
CA ARG A 193 13.01 15.99 -2.95
C ARG A 193 11.89 14.93 -2.99
N LEU A 194 10.64 15.36 -3.10
CA LEU A 194 9.48 14.47 -3.19
C LEU A 194 9.49 13.64 -4.48
N MET A 195 9.81 14.25 -5.63
CA MET A 195 9.93 13.51 -6.90
C MET A 195 10.99 12.40 -6.81
N ALA A 196 12.14 12.69 -6.22
CA ALA A 196 13.21 11.71 -6.04
C ALA A 196 12.77 10.56 -5.08
N ALA A 197 12.10 10.89 -3.97
CA ALA A 197 11.59 9.89 -3.03
C ALA A 197 10.44 9.06 -3.65
N ARG A 198 9.54 9.70 -4.39
CA ARG A 198 8.46 9.02 -5.14
C ARG A 198 9.01 8.02 -6.15
N ALA A 199 10.07 8.38 -6.88
CA ALA A 199 10.71 7.49 -7.84
C ALA A 199 11.31 6.24 -7.14
N LYS A 200 11.87 6.40 -5.94
CA LYS A 200 12.37 5.27 -5.14
C LYS A 200 11.23 4.31 -4.75
N ILE A 201 10.11 4.83 -4.25
CA ILE A 201 8.93 4.01 -3.91
C ILE A 201 8.44 3.24 -5.14
N ALA A 202 8.34 3.89 -6.29
CA ALA A 202 7.89 3.26 -7.54
C ALA A 202 8.88 2.20 -8.06
N GLY A 203 10.18 2.39 -7.82
CA GLY A 203 11.25 1.52 -8.32
C GLY A 203 11.49 0.24 -7.51
N VAL A 204 10.94 0.11 -6.31
CA VAL A 204 11.10 -1.11 -5.50
C VAL A 204 10.48 -2.30 -6.22
N LYS A 205 11.27 -3.35 -6.44
CA LYS A 205 10.80 -4.61 -7.00
C LYS A 205 10.03 -5.37 -5.92
N LEU A 206 8.81 -5.77 -6.23
CA LEU A 206 7.99 -6.56 -5.32
C LEU A 206 8.22 -8.02 -5.63
N LEU A 207 8.78 -8.74 -4.67
CA LEU A 207 9.26 -10.10 -4.86
C LEU A 207 8.21 -11.12 -4.42
N ALA A 208 8.17 -12.26 -5.13
CA ALA A 208 7.32 -13.39 -4.82
C ALA A 208 8.04 -14.70 -5.06
N LYS A 209 7.58 -15.76 -4.41
CA LYS A 209 8.11 -17.11 -4.55
C LYS A 209 6.99 -18.14 -4.77
N MET A 210 7.30 -19.18 -5.55
CA MET A 210 6.42 -20.35 -5.75
C MET A 210 7.32 -21.60 -5.88
N ASN A 211 8.09 -21.93 -4.82
CA ASN A 211 9.12 -22.95 -4.85
C ASN A 211 9.07 -23.93 -3.66
N GLY A 212 7.92 -23.97 -2.97
CA GLY A 212 7.62 -24.98 -1.95
C GLY A 212 8.14 -24.66 -0.55
N ALA A 213 8.03 -25.65 0.32
CA ALA A 213 8.18 -25.52 1.76
C ALA A 213 9.51 -24.99 2.26
N VAL A 214 10.57 -25.12 1.50
CA VAL A 214 11.93 -24.64 1.85
C VAL A 214 12.67 -24.00 0.68
N GLY A 215 11.94 -23.65 -0.39
CA GLY A 215 12.51 -22.99 -1.55
C GLY A 215 13.24 -23.90 -2.55
N ASN A 216 13.08 -25.22 -2.46
CA ASN A 216 13.84 -26.19 -3.25
C ASN A 216 12.98 -27.08 -4.16
N TYR A 217 11.72 -26.76 -4.37
CA TYR A 217 10.80 -27.52 -5.22
C TYR A 217 10.64 -29.00 -4.84
N ASN A 218 10.86 -29.40 -3.57
CA ASN A 218 10.87 -30.81 -3.17
C ASN A 218 9.60 -31.56 -3.56
N ALA A 219 8.42 -31.02 -3.27
CA ALA A 219 7.15 -31.65 -3.62
C ALA A 219 6.89 -31.66 -5.13
N HIS A 220 7.26 -30.57 -5.80
CA HIS A 220 7.15 -30.42 -7.25
C HIS A 220 8.00 -31.47 -8.00
N LEU A 221 9.28 -31.60 -7.62
CA LEU A 221 10.19 -32.57 -8.21
C LEU A 221 9.84 -34.02 -7.87
N SER A 222 9.19 -34.27 -6.74
CA SER A 222 8.67 -35.61 -6.42
C SER A 222 7.55 -36.04 -7.38
N ALA A 223 6.74 -35.09 -7.87
CA ALA A 223 5.66 -35.38 -8.80
C ALA A 223 6.14 -35.47 -10.26
N TRP A 224 6.88 -34.46 -10.71
CA TRP A 224 7.43 -34.40 -12.07
C TRP A 224 8.90 -33.95 -12.02
N PRO A 225 9.86 -34.87 -11.87
CA PRO A 225 11.28 -34.58 -11.65
C PRO A 225 11.97 -33.92 -12.87
N GLU A 226 11.49 -34.16 -14.08
CA GLU A 226 12.07 -33.62 -15.31
C GLU A 226 11.44 -32.29 -15.76
N PHE A 227 10.44 -31.79 -15.02
CA PHE A 227 9.76 -30.54 -15.37
C PHE A 227 10.55 -29.33 -14.85
N ASP A 228 10.71 -28.29 -15.67
CA ASP A 228 11.41 -27.07 -15.28
C ASP A 228 10.51 -26.16 -14.42
N TRP A 229 10.45 -26.51 -13.13
CA TRP A 229 9.65 -25.79 -12.14
C TRP A 229 10.10 -24.36 -11.90
N GLU A 230 11.42 -24.06 -12.06
CA GLU A 230 11.90 -22.69 -11.90
C GLU A 230 11.40 -21.79 -13.03
N ALA A 231 11.56 -22.19 -14.28
CA ALA A 231 11.05 -21.45 -15.43
C ALA A 231 9.53 -21.33 -15.37
N PHE A 232 8.83 -22.38 -14.92
CA PHE A 232 7.39 -22.37 -14.76
C PHE A 232 6.94 -21.35 -13.69
N SER A 233 7.49 -21.38 -12.48
CA SER A 233 7.18 -20.46 -11.40
C SER A 233 7.50 -19.02 -11.77
N ARG A 234 8.64 -18.78 -12.42
CA ARG A 234 9.02 -17.47 -12.96
C ARG A 234 7.96 -16.94 -13.93
N ARG A 235 7.53 -17.77 -14.87
CA ARG A 235 6.48 -17.40 -15.83
C ARG A 235 5.19 -17.02 -15.13
N VAL A 236 4.72 -17.80 -14.16
CA VAL A 236 3.49 -17.51 -13.40
C VAL A 236 3.61 -16.22 -12.62
N ILE A 237 4.74 -15.95 -11.99
CA ILE A 237 4.95 -14.76 -11.15
C ILE A 237 5.12 -13.50 -12.01
N GLU A 238 5.88 -13.57 -13.11
CA GLU A 238 6.29 -12.40 -13.88
C GLU A 238 5.34 -12.05 -15.03
N SER A 239 4.55 -13.02 -15.54
CA SER A 239 3.55 -12.71 -16.57
C SER A 239 2.52 -11.71 -16.03
N PRO A 240 1.93 -10.87 -16.91
CA PRO A 240 0.90 -9.92 -16.51
C PRO A 240 -0.32 -10.59 -15.87
N GLU A 241 -0.99 -9.86 -15.01
CA GLU A 241 -2.30 -10.29 -14.49
C GLU A 241 -3.31 -10.46 -15.63
N PRO A 242 -4.23 -11.44 -15.54
CA PRO A 242 -5.19 -11.72 -16.61
C PRO A 242 -6.12 -10.51 -16.86
N GLY A 243 -6.19 -10.06 -18.11
CA GLY A 243 -7.12 -9.03 -18.55
C GLY A 243 -8.54 -9.57 -18.75
N ALA A 244 -9.45 -8.71 -19.21
CA ALA A 244 -10.86 -9.07 -19.42
C ALA A 244 -11.07 -10.20 -20.46
N ASP A 245 -10.16 -10.34 -21.40
CA ASP A 245 -10.16 -11.35 -22.47
C ASP A 245 -9.38 -12.63 -22.11
N ALA A 246 -8.85 -12.71 -20.91
CA ALA A 246 -7.95 -13.78 -20.48
C ALA A 246 -8.56 -15.19 -20.57
N ALA A 247 -9.88 -15.33 -20.48
CA ALA A 247 -10.55 -16.61 -20.59
C ALA A 247 -10.37 -17.26 -21.98
N THR A 248 -10.33 -16.45 -23.04
CA THR A 248 -10.18 -16.88 -24.43
C THR A 248 -8.79 -16.67 -24.99
N SER A 249 -7.98 -15.82 -24.35
CA SER A 249 -6.62 -15.52 -24.74
C SER A 249 -5.69 -16.71 -24.59
N ALA A 250 -4.71 -16.83 -25.46
CA ALA A 250 -3.60 -17.76 -25.34
C ALA A 250 -2.49 -17.22 -24.40
N ALA A 251 -2.58 -15.96 -23.97
CA ALA A 251 -1.60 -15.38 -23.07
C ALA A 251 -1.63 -16.11 -21.71
N PRO A 252 -0.47 -16.42 -21.11
CA PRO A 252 -0.41 -17.06 -19.80
C PRO A 252 -0.98 -16.12 -18.73
N TRP A 253 -1.69 -16.69 -17.78
CA TRP A 253 -2.07 -15.97 -16.58
C TRP A 253 -0.85 -15.80 -15.68
N GLY A 254 -0.71 -14.60 -15.12
CA GLY A 254 0.37 -14.28 -14.21
C GLY A 254 -0.04 -13.34 -13.10
N LEU A 255 0.95 -12.95 -12.32
CA LEU A 255 0.77 -12.14 -11.11
C LEU A 255 1.41 -10.74 -11.23
N GLY A 256 2.26 -10.53 -12.25
CA GLY A 256 2.85 -9.24 -12.56
C GLY A 256 3.74 -8.67 -11.46
N VAL A 257 4.46 -9.55 -10.74
CA VAL A 257 5.47 -9.21 -9.73
C VAL A 257 6.79 -9.88 -10.08
N THR A 258 7.85 -9.71 -9.30
CA THR A 258 9.18 -10.24 -9.63
C THR A 258 9.42 -11.58 -8.94
N PHE A 259 9.90 -12.56 -9.68
CA PHE A 259 10.25 -13.88 -9.12
C PHE A 259 11.54 -13.84 -8.30
N GLN A 260 11.49 -14.43 -7.09
CA GLN A 260 12.65 -14.64 -6.21
C GLN A 260 13.05 -16.13 -6.20
N PRO A 261 14.11 -16.53 -6.92
CA PRO A 261 14.54 -17.93 -6.98
C PRO A 261 15.19 -18.43 -5.68
N TYR A 262 15.88 -17.56 -4.97
CA TYR A 262 16.59 -17.90 -3.73
C TYR A 262 15.77 -17.51 -2.52
N SER A 263 14.92 -18.43 -2.09
CA SER A 263 14.07 -18.26 -0.91
C SER A 263 14.27 -19.42 0.08
N ILE A 264 13.61 -19.31 1.21
CA ILE A 264 13.47 -20.36 2.22
C ILE A 264 11.99 -20.78 2.26
N GLN A 265 11.41 -21.05 3.41
CA GLN A 265 9.94 -21.21 3.46
C GLN A 265 9.24 -19.90 3.09
N ILE A 266 9.85 -18.76 3.46
CA ILE A 266 9.40 -17.41 3.10
C ILE A 266 10.29 -16.81 2.00
N GLU A 267 9.76 -15.80 1.31
CA GLU A 267 10.56 -14.75 0.69
C GLU A 267 11.10 -13.88 1.85
N PRO A 268 12.41 -13.57 1.94
CA PRO A 268 13.00 -12.99 3.16
C PRO A 268 12.55 -11.58 3.55
N HIS A 269 11.64 -10.96 2.80
CA HIS A 269 11.02 -9.66 3.07
C HIS A 269 11.93 -8.42 2.97
N ASP A 270 13.15 -8.55 2.45
CA ASP A 270 14.05 -7.41 2.26
C ASP A 270 13.44 -6.34 1.36
N TYR A 271 12.69 -6.74 0.31
CA TYR A 271 12.01 -5.79 -0.56
C TYR A 271 10.89 -5.01 0.16
N MET A 272 10.23 -5.65 1.16
CA MET A 272 9.23 -4.97 1.97
C MET A 272 9.89 -3.89 2.84
N ALA A 273 11.04 -4.23 3.44
CA ALA A 273 11.84 -3.28 4.20
C ALA A 273 12.26 -2.08 3.34
N GLU A 274 12.77 -2.33 2.13
CA GLU A 274 13.13 -1.28 1.16
C GLU A 274 11.92 -0.38 0.83
N LEU A 275 10.74 -0.97 0.59
CA LEU A 275 9.53 -0.22 0.31
C LEU A 275 9.10 0.64 1.51
N PHE A 276 9.10 0.08 2.71
CA PHE A 276 8.67 0.80 3.92
C PHE A 276 9.65 1.90 4.29
N ASP A 277 10.96 1.69 4.15
CA ASP A 277 11.97 2.73 4.32
C ASP A 277 11.83 3.85 3.29
N ALA A 278 11.54 3.51 2.02
CA ALA A 278 11.30 4.51 0.99
C ALA A 278 10.06 5.37 1.30
N VAL A 279 8.97 4.77 1.79
CA VAL A 279 7.76 5.50 2.22
C VAL A 279 8.07 6.35 3.45
N ALA A 280 8.76 5.81 4.47
CA ALA A 280 9.14 6.55 5.67
C ALA A 280 10.05 7.73 5.33
N ARG A 281 10.95 7.59 4.36
CA ARG A 281 11.80 8.68 3.88
C ARG A 281 10.98 9.80 3.21
N LEU A 282 10.00 9.46 2.38
CA LEU A 282 9.08 10.43 1.79
C LEU A 282 8.27 11.14 2.88
N ASN A 283 7.73 10.40 3.84
CA ASN A 283 7.01 10.94 4.99
C ASN A 283 7.86 11.95 5.78
N THR A 284 9.16 11.70 5.93
CA THR A 284 10.07 12.62 6.61
C THR A 284 10.20 13.95 5.86
N ILE A 285 10.21 13.95 4.52
CA ILE A 285 10.21 15.18 3.71
C ILE A 285 8.92 15.96 3.91
N LEU A 286 7.78 15.26 3.97
CA LEU A 286 6.48 15.91 4.21
C LEU A 286 6.33 16.43 5.65
N THR A 287 6.94 15.78 6.62
CA THR A 287 7.03 16.29 8.01
C THR A 287 7.81 17.60 8.07
N ASP A 288 8.97 17.64 7.42
CA ASP A 288 9.82 18.83 7.29
C ASP A 288 9.04 20.00 6.67
N TRP A 289 8.38 19.75 5.53
CA TRP A 289 7.52 20.71 4.88
C TRP A 289 6.36 21.20 5.77
N SER A 290 5.70 20.31 6.51
CA SER A 290 4.58 20.67 7.39
C SER A 290 5.03 21.64 8.49
N ARG A 291 6.24 21.44 9.03
CA ARG A 291 6.84 22.31 10.04
C ARG A 291 7.22 23.68 9.47
N ASP A 292 7.77 23.72 8.27
CA ASP A 292 8.08 24.96 7.58
C ASP A 292 6.83 25.79 7.31
N VAL A 293 5.75 25.16 6.81
CA VAL A 293 4.47 25.85 6.60
C VAL A 293 3.90 26.38 7.91
N TRP A 294 3.95 25.58 8.99
CA TRP A 294 3.55 26.04 10.32
C TRP A 294 4.34 27.26 10.76
N GLY A 295 5.67 27.24 10.56
CA GLY A 295 6.55 28.39 10.82
C GLY A 295 6.21 29.61 9.98
N TYR A 296 5.99 29.44 8.69
CA TYR A 296 5.62 30.53 7.79
C TYR A 296 4.23 31.10 8.09
N VAL A 297 3.29 30.30 8.55
CA VAL A 297 1.98 30.79 9.05
C VAL A 297 2.18 31.61 10.33
N SER A 298 3.03 31.18 11.26
CA SER A 298 3.32 31.90 12.49
C SER A 298 4.01 33.25 12.25
N LEU A 299 4.81 33.35 11.17
CA LEU A 299 5.45 34.59 10.73
C LEU A 299 4.53 35.47 9.88
N GLY A 300 3.32 34.99 9.55
CA GLY A 300 2.38 35.69 8.70
C GLY A 300 2.71 35.66 7.21
N TYR A 301 3.70 34.87 6.77
CA TYR A 301 4.04 34.72 5.35
C TYR A 301 2.95 34.00 4.56
N PHE A 302 2.30 33.01 5.19
CA PHE A 302 1.11 32.35 4.69
C PHE A 302 -0.08 32.59 5.61
N LYS A 303 -1.27 32.50 5.03
CA LYS A 303 -2.56 32.48 5.72
C LYS A 303 -3.32 31.20 5.36
N GLN A 304 -4.17 30.74 6.27
CA GLN A 304 -5.10 29.66 6.01
C GLN A 304 -6.50 30.24 5.74
N ARG A 305 -7.10 29.85 4.62
CA ARG A 305 -8.52 30.14 4.35
C ARG A 305 -9.41 29.24 5.19
N LEU A 306 -10.50 29.83 5.70
CA LEU A 306 -11.62 29.06 6.24
C LEU A 306 -12.53 28.62 5.11
N LYS A 307 -12.97 27.36 5.13
CA LYS A 307 -14.09 26.92 4.32
C LYS A 307 -15.40 27.39 4.98
N ALA A 308 -16.44 27.65 4.17
CA ALA A 308 -17.74 28.03 4.68
C ALA A 308 -18.23 26.99 5.71
N GLY A 309 -18.55 27.45 6.92
CA GLY A 309 -18.99 26.61 8.03
C GLY A 309 -17.88 26.09 8.95
N GLU A 310 -16.59 26.30 8.62
CA GLU A 310 -15.47 25.96 9.53
C GLU A 310 -15.27 27.06 10.58
N ILE A 311 -14.95 26.64 11.82
CA ILE A 311 -14.56 27.55 12.90
C ILE A 311 -13.04 27.53 13.00
N GLY A 312 -12.38 28.67 12.75
CA GLY A 312 -10.91 28.79 12.75
C GLY A 312 -10.29 28.60 14.14
N SER A 313 -10.97 29.04 15.18
CA SER A 313 -10.62 28.86 16.59
C SER A 313 -11.88 28.93 17.44
N SER A 314 -11.97 28.10 18.46
CA SER A 314 -13.14 28.10 19.39
C SER A 314 -13.19 29.34 20.28
N THR A 315 -12.08 30.06 20.48
CA THR A 315 -11.95 31.13 21.47
C THR A 315 -11.48 32.46 20.84
N MET A 316 -10.74 32.43 19.74
CA MET A 316 -10.11 33.61 19.13
C MET A 316 -10.51 33.73 17.64
N PRO A 317 -11.56 34.51 17.30
CA PRO A 317 -12.11 34.54 15.94
C PRO A 317 -11.16 35.06 14.85
N HIS A 318 -10.12 35.81 15.24
CA HIS A 318 -9.10 36.34 14.32
C HIS A 318 -8.01 35.31 13.94
N LYS A 319 -8.03 34.11 14.57
CA LYS A 319 -6.97 33.11 14.48
C LYS A 319 -7.46 31.92 13.63
N VAL A 320 -6.73 31.60 12.58
CA VAL A 320 -6.94 30.38 11.76
C VAL A 320 -5.71 29.50 11.87
N ASN A 321 -5.86 28.37 12.56
CA ASN A 321 -4.77 27.45 12.83
C ASN A 321 -4.45 26.57 11.60
N PRO A 322 -3.20 26.22 11.32
CA PRO A 322 -2.80 25.31 10.25
C PRO A 322 -3.02 23.85 10.63
N ILE A 323 -4.22 23.51 11.12
CA ILE A 323 -4.55 22.20 11.69
C ILE A 323 -4.36 21.03 10.72
N ASP A 324 -4.48 21.25 9.42
CA ASP A 324 -4.27 20.20 8.42
C ASP A 324 -2.78 19.79 8.35
N PHE A 325 -1.85 20.72 8.53
CA PHE A 325 -0.41 20.45 8.59
C PHE A 325 0.01 19.83 9.91
N GLU A 326 -0.57 20.27 11.04
CA GLU A 326 -0.36 19.66 12.37
C GLU A 326 -0.88 18.21 12.40
N ASN A 327 -2.05 17.97 11.84
CA ASN A 327 -2.62 16.62 11.70
C ASN A 327 -1.74 15.73 10.81
N ALA A 328 -1.24 16.27 9.71
CA ALA A 328 -0.32 15.56 8.84
C ALA A 328 0.98 15.20 9.57
N GLU A 329 1.64 16.14 10.23
CA GLU A 329 2.86 15.89 11.00
C GLU A 329 2.69 14.78 12.04
N GLY A 330 1.62 14.83 12.83
CA GLY A 330 1.33 13.82 13.85
C GLY A 330 1.14 12.42 13.26
N ASN A 331 0.35 12.30 12.18
CA ASN A 331 0.08 11.01 11.53
C ASN A 331 1.31 10.47 10.76
N LEU A 332 2.13 11.33 10.15
CA LEU A 332 3.41 10.93 9.54
C LEU A 332 4.38 10.34 10.59
N GLY A 333 4.38 10.89 11.80
CA GLY A 333 5.17 10.37 12.91
C GLY A 333 4.77 8.95 13.30
N ILE A 334 3.46 8.70 13.44
CA ILE A 334 2.91 7.36 13.74
C ILE A 334 3.21 6.40 12.58
N ALA A 335 2.96 6.81 11.34
CA ALA A 335 3.26 6.03 10.16
C ALA A 335 4.74 5.60 10.13
N ASN A 336 5.66 6.53 10.36
CA ASN A 336 7.09 6.27 10.33
C ASN A 336 7.54 5.32 11.46
N ALA A 337 6.94 5.38 12.63
CA ALA A 337 7.23 4.44 13.72
C ALA A 337 6.87 3.01 13.32
N LEU A 338 5.70 2.81 12.70
CA LEU A 338 5.25 1.51 12.22
C LEU A 338 6.07 1.03 11.02
N LEU A 339 6.30 1.89 10.01
CA LEU A 339 7.07 1.55 8.81
C LEU A 339 8.50 1.13 9.15
N ARG A 340 9.17 1.83 10.07
CA ARG A 340 10.52 1.47 10.53
C ARG A 340 10.53 0.15 11.27
N HIS A 341 9.56 -0.10 12.17
CA HIS A 341 9.46 -1.38 12.84
C HIS A 341 9.24 -2.53 11.85
N LEU A 342 8.39 -2.33 10.83
CA LEU A 342 8.17 -3.31 9.76
C LEU A 342 9.47 -3.58 8.98
N ALA A 343 10.20 -2.52 8.59
CA ALA A 343 11.46 -2.63 7.87
C ALA A 343 12.57 -3.34 8.66
N GLU A 344 12.65 -3.09 9.97
CA GLU A 344 13.63 -3.70 10.85
C GLU A 344 13.28 -5.15 11.21
N LYS A 345 11.98 -5.46 11.39
CA LYS A 345 11.55 -6.77 11.90
C LYS A 345 11.38 -7.82 10.81
N LEU A 346 10.79 -7.46 9.66
CA LEU A 346 10.37 -8.46 8.66
C LEU A 346 11.53 -9.26 8.05
N PRO A 347 12.71 -8.67 7.75
CA PRO A 347 13.85 -9.44 7.26
C PRO A 347 14.48 -10.38 8.30
N VAL A 348 14.08 -10.28 9.58
CA VAL A 348 14.65 -11.09 10.66
C VAL A 348 13.71 -12.23 11.00
N SER A 349 14.09 -13.43 10.61
CA SER A 349 13.42 -14.69 10.93
C SER A 349 14.41 -15.71 11.48
N ARG A 350 13.92 -16.69 12.27
CA ARG A 350 14.74 -17.78 12.78
C ARG A 350 14.81 -18.88 11.75
N TRP A 351 16.04 -19.24 11.38
CA TRP A 351 16.34 -20.29 10.39
C TRP A 351 15.51 -20.10 9.10
N GLN A 352 14.78 -21.13 8.66
CA GLN A 352 14.01 -21.08 7.43
C GLN A 352 12.68 -20.32 7.58
N ARG A 353 12.15 -20.21 8.77
CA ARG A 353 11.01 -19.36 9.18
C ARG A 353 10.70 -19.49 10.67
N ASP A 354 10.25 -18.42 11.29
CA ASP A 354 9.39 -18.42 12.49
C ASP A 354 8.06 -17.73 12.19
N LEU A 355 7.09 -17.75 13.13
CA LEU A 355 5.75 -17.21 12.90
C LEU A 355 5.62 -15.72 13.27
N THR A 356 6.67 -15.05 13.71
CA THR A 356 6.58 -13.66 14.16
C THR A 356 6.30 -12.68 13.02
N ASP A 357 6.69 -13.01 11.79
CA ASP A 357 6.38 -12.26 10.58
C ASP A 357 4.86 -12.12 10.37
N SER A 358 4.13 -13.21 10.47
CA SER A 358 2.67 -13.24 10.28
C SER A 358 1.92 -12.26 11.19
N THR A 359 2.36 -12.12 12.45
CA THR A 359 1.77 -11.16 13.39
C THR A 359 2.03 -9.71 12.95
N VAL A 360 3.24 -9.43 12.51
CA VAL A 360 3.70 -8.08 12.18
C VAL A 360 3.13 -7.62 10.83
N LEU A 361 3.07 -8.51 9.83
CA LEU A 361 2.53 -8.24 8.49
C LEU A 361 1.08 -7.74 8.52
N ARG A 362 0.28 -8.11 9.51
CA ARG A 362 -1.11 -7.62 9.69
C ARG A 362 -1.19 -6.11 9.89
N ASN A 363 -0.07 -5.45 10.22
CA ASN A 363 0.00 -4.00 10.45
C ASN A 363 0.44 -3.19 9.22
N MET A 364 0.75 -3.82 8.09
CA MET A 364 1.14 -3.10 6.86
C MET A 364 0.07 -2.08 6.44
N GLY A 365 -1.20 -2.50 6.43
CA GLY A 365 -2.33 -1.62 6.10
C GLY A 365 -2.49 -0.47 7.08
N VAL A 366 -2.17 -0.66 8.36
CA VAL A 366 -2.21 0.39 9.39
C VAL A 366 -1.12 1.44 9.12
N ALA A 367 0.10 1.01 8.84
CA ALA A 367 1.23 1.90 8.55
C ALA A 367 0.97 2.77 7.29
N LEU A 368 0.51 2.14 6.21
CA LEU A 368 0.12 2.84 4.98
C LEU A 368 -1.12 3.71 5.17
N GLY A 369 -2.06 3.29 6.03
CA GLY A 369 -3.27 4.04 6.37
C GLY A 369 -2.95 5.38 7.04
N TYR A 370 -2.04 5.41 8.00
CA TYR A 370 -1.58 6.67 8.61
C TYR A 370 -0.84 7.57 7.61
N SER A 371 -0.06 6.99 6.69
CA SER A 371 0.56 7.75 5.59
C SER A 371 -0.50 8.37 4.68
N GLN A 372 -1.49 7.59 4.23
CA GLN A 372 -2.59 8.06 3.39
C GLN A 372 -3.42 9.15 4.07
N LEU A 373 -3.72 9.00 5.36
CA LEU A 373 -4.42 10.00 6.16
C LEU A 373 -3.66 11.33 6.17
N ALA A 374 -2.36 11.29 6.39
CA ALA A 374 -1.50 12.47 6.38
C ALA A 374 -1.45 13.14 4.99
N TYR A 375 -1.33 12.35 3.92
CA TYR A 375 -1.34 12.87 2.55
C TYR A 375 -2.67 13.55 2.20
N SER A 376 -3.78 12.98 2.66
CA SER A 376 -5.10 13.60 2.53
C SER A 376 -5.17 14.94 3.27
N SER A 377 -4.67 15.00 4.51
CA SER A 377 -4.65 16.23 5.31
C SER A 377 -3.78 17.31 4.65
N LEU A 378 -2.57 16.95 4.21
CA LEU A 378 -1.68 17.87 3.46
C LEU A 378 -2.35 18.41 2.20
N SER A 379 -3.02 17.54 1.44
CA SER A 379 -3.73 17.98 0.23
C SER A 379 -4.81 19.02 0.54
N VAL A 380 -5.54 18.86 1.64
CA VAL A 380 -6.54 19.83 2.10
C VAL A 380 -5.89 21.11 2.60
N GLY A 381 -4.81 21.01 3.39
CA GLY A 381 -4.07 22.17 3.90
C GLY A 381 -3.49 23.04 2.78
N LEU A 382 -2.94 22.40 1.74
CA LEU A 382 -2.42 23.10 0.56
C LEU A 382 -3.51 23.86 -0.21
N ASP A 383 -4.74 23.34 -0.28
CA ASP A 383 -5.87 24.04 -0.92
C ASP A 383 -6.34 25.27 -0.14
N LYS A 384 -6.02 25.34 1.16
CA LYS A 384 -6.36 26.47 2.03
C LYS A 384 -5.24 27.50 2.17
N LEU A 385 -4.04 27.18 1.70
CA LEU A 385 -2.85 28.00 1.90
C LEU A 385 -2.84 29.19 0.95
N GLU A 386 -2.75 30.39 1.49
CA GLU A 386 -2.64 31.65 0.76
C GLU A 386 -1.39 32.41 1.17
N LEU A 387 -0.79 33.05 0.18
CA LEU A 387 0.35 33.93 0.40
C LEU A 387 -0.10 35.27 0.99
N ASN A 388 0.70 35.84 1.89
CA ASN A 388 0.50 37.17 2.42
C ASN A 388 1.57 38.11 1.88
N ASP A 389 1.33 38.67 0.72
CA ASP A 389 2.31 39.47 -0.05
C ASP A 389 2.91 40.62 0.74
N CYS A 390 2.17 41.23 1.68
CA CYS A 390 2.65 42.40 2.43
C CYS A 390 3.77 42.11 3.43
N LEU A 391 3.90 40.87 3.93
CA LEU A 391 4.84 40.54 5.01
C LEU A 391 6.10 39.80 4.56
N LEU A 392 6.15 39.35 3.30
CA LEU A 392 7.23 38.52 2.81
C LEU A 392 8.57 39.25 2.71
N TYR A 393 8.58 40.56 2.45
CA TYR A 393 9.75 41.38 2.23
C TYR A 393 9.85 42.58 3.16
N THR A 394 8.92 42.78 4.09
CA THR A 394 9.03 43.78 5.13
C THR A 394 9.87 43.25 6.30
N SER A 395 11.05 43.81 6.44
CA SER A 395 11.82 43.72 7.69
C SER A 395 11.34 44.79 8.65
N PRO A 396 11.25 44.55 9.98
CA PRO A 396 11.06 45.63 10.93
C PRO A 396 12.06 46.76 10.67
N SER A 397 11.59 48.00 10.58
CA SER A 397 12.46 49.18 10.45
C SER A 397 13.52 49.13 11.56
N PRO A 398 14.75 49.65 11.30
CA PRO A 398 15.73 49.82 12.38
C PRO A 398 15.18 50.58 13.60
N ARG A 399 14.16 51.42 13.40
CA ARG A 399 13.45 52.14 14.48
C ARG A 399 12.58 51.24 15.34
N ASP A 400 12.05 50.12 14.79
CA ASP A 400 11.23 49.18 15.54
C ASP A 400 12.07 48.24 16.43
N ARG A 401 13.40 48.19 16.18
CA ARG A 401 14.36 47.47 17.03
C ARG A 401 14.81 48.23 18.26
N GLN A 402 14.44 49.52 18.38
CA GLN A 402 14.83 50.41 19.50
C GLN A 402 13.71 50.55 20.56
N LYS A 403 12.63 49.85 20.43
CA LYS A 403 11.57 49.70 21.41
C LYS A 403 11.59 48.24 21.96
#